data_f5df603381af209b5cc01c073f8135b8
#
_entry.id   f5df603381af209b5cc01c073f8135b8
#
_cell.length_a   1.000
_cell.length_b   1.000
_cell.length_c   1.000
_cell.angle_alpha   90.00
_cell.angle_beta   90.00
_cell.angle_gamma   90.00
#
_symmetry.space_group_name_H-M   'P 1'
#
loop_
_entity.id
_entity.type
_entity.pdbx_description
1 polymer ?
#
loop_
_entity_poly.entity_id
_entity_poly.type
_entity_poly.pdbx_seq_one_letter_code
_entity_poly.pdbx_strand_id
1 'polypeptide(L)'
;MIQEPVGHDPEGSEESEPEATRRDAGVAESSRANRGWWDRNADEYQVEHGTFLGDDRFVWCPEGLDEVEAELLGPAEELKGRDVLEIGAGAAQCARWLAAQGARPVALDLSHRQLQHALRIGSAFPLVCADAGALPFADASFDVVCSAYGALPFVADPRLVLREVRRVLRPGGRLVFSVTHPVRWAFPDEPGPEGLSVASSYFDRTPYVEQDDDGHAVYVEHHRTIGDRVRDIVSSGFRLVDLVEPEWPAWNTSEWGGWSPLRGNLIPGTAIFVCERD
;
A
#
# COMPACT_ATOMS: atom_id res chain seq x y z
N MET A 1 32.88 -54.48 7.34
CA MET A 1 33.09 -53.03 7.20
C MET A 1 31.71 -52.38 7.21
N ILE A 2 31.35 -51.85 8.36
CA ILE A 2 30.06 -51.21 8.60
C ILE A 2 30.31 -49.73 8.41
N GLN A 3 29.62 -49.08 7.45
CA GLN A 3 29.64 -47.63 7.24
C GLN A 3 28.74 -47.00 8.28
N GLU A 4 29.28 -46.06 9.04
CA GLU A 4 28.54 -45.17 9.94
C GLU A 4 27.70 -44.17 9.13
N PRO A 5 26.51 -43.76 9.62
CA PRO A 5 25.69 -42.74 8.99
C PRO A 5 26.28 -41.36 9.28
N VAL A 6 26.41 -40.57 8.22
CA VAL A 6 26.78 -39.12 8.26
C VAL A 6 25.74 -38.36 9.06
N GLY A 7 26.21 -37.64 10.05
CA GLY A 7 25.38 -36.81 10.94
C GLY A 7 24.59 -35.78 10.17
N HIS A 8 23.32 -35.68 10.50
CA HIS A 8 22.44 -34.53 10.19
C HIS A 8 22.85 -33.41 11.13
N ASP A 9 23.26 -32.29 10.58
CA ASP A 9 23.38 -31.02 11.31
C ASP A 9 21.98 -30.45 11.54
N PRO A 10 21.52 -30.32 12.78
CA PRO A 10 20.27 -29.61 13.11
C PRO A 10 20.61 -28.22 13.64
N GLU A 11 21.04 -27.30 12.78
CA GLU A 11 21.09 -25.86 13.09
C GLU A 11 20.46 -25.06 11.94
N GLY A 12 19.18 -25.33 11.65
CA GLY A 12 18.28 -24.34 11.16
C GLY A 12 17.71 -23.66 12.40
N SER A 13 18.16 -22.45 12.73
CA SER A 13 17.47 -21.59 13.67
C SER A 13 16.05 -21.40 13.13
N GLU A 14 15.04 -22.02 13.77
CA GLU A 14 13.64 -21.63 13.60
C GLU A 14 13.57 -20.16 14.03
N GLU A 15 13.54 -19.24 13.06
CA GLU A 15 13.20 -17.85 13.36
C GLU A 15 11.79 -17.90 13.97
N SER A 16 11.66 -17.45 15.22
CA SER A 16 10.37 -17.37 15.91
C SER A 16 9.43 -16.44 15.13
N GLU A 17 8.17 -16.79 15.05
CA GLU A 17 7.17 -15.89 14.46
C GLU A 17 7.15 -14.58 15.25
N PRO A 18 7.13 -13.42 14.56
CA PRO A 18 7.15 -12.13 15.24
C PRO A 18 5.93 -11.95 16.15
N GLU A 19 6.14 -11.38 17.33
CA GLU A 19 5.08 -11.11 18.30
C GLU A 19 4.29 -9.86 17.90
N ALA A 20 2.97 -10.01 17.73
CA ALA A 20 2.08 -8.89 17.45
C ALA A 20 1.71 -8.13 18.74
N THR A 21 1.86 -6.81 18.73
CA THR A 21 1.58 -5.93 19.87
C THR A 21 0.96 -4.59 19.44
N ARG A 22 0.47 -3.83 20.41
CA ARG A 22 0.04 -2.44 20.22
C ARG A 22 0.93 -1.53 21.04
N ARG A 23 1.71 -0.68 20.38
CA ARG A 23 2.59 0.31 21.01
C ARG A 23 2.92 1.46 20.07
N ASP A 24 3.41 2.56 20.60
CA ASP A 24 3.93 3.66 19.79
C ASP A 24 5.13 3.21 18.94
N ALA A 25 5.13 3.65 17.69
CA ALA A 25 6.24 3.50 16.75
C ALA A 25 6.41 4.81 15.97
N GLY A 26 7.60 5.41 16.10
CA GLY A 26 7.91 6.69 15.47
C GLY A 26 8.27 6.54 13.98
N VAL A 27 8.42 7.70 13.29
CA VAL A 27 8.69 7.76 11.84
C VAL A 27 9.89 6.90 11.43
N ALA A 28 11.03 7.06 12.10
CA ALA A 28 12.26 6.34 11.75
C ALA A 28 12.17 4.82 12.03
N GLU A 29 11.47 4.43 13.09
CA GLU A 29 11.25 3.03 13.43
C GLU A 29 10.32 2.36 12.39
N SER A 30 9.17 2.99 12.09
CA SER A 30 8.21 2.48 11.12
C SER A 30 8.83 2.36 9.72
N SER A 31 9.57 3.38 9.24
CA SER A 31 10.22 3.34 7.94
C SER A 31 11.26 2.22 7.85
N ARG A 32 12.07 2.02 8.90
CA ARG A 32 13.08 0.94 8.95
C ARG A 32 12.42 -0.44 8.96
N ALA A 33 11.44 -0.65 9.84
CA ALA A 33 10.73 -1.91 10.00
C ALA A 33 10.05 -2.32 8.68
N ASN A 34 9.27 -1.42 8.10
CA ASN A 34 8.51 -1.68 6.88
C ASN A 34 9.41 -1.86 5.65
N ARG A 35 10.54 -1.11 5.53
CA ARG A 35 11.52 -1.38 4.49
C ARG A 35 12.05 -2.80 4.57
N GLY A 36 12.47 -3.23 5.78
CA GLY A 36 12.97 -4.58 5.99
C GLY A 36 11.93 -5.65 5.71
N TRP A 37 10.68 -5.43 6.13
CA TRP A 37 9.59 -6.36 5.91
C TRP A 37 9.29 -6.53 4.41
N TRP A 38 9.08 -5.42 3.69
CA TRP A 38 8.80 -5.44 2.26
C TRP A 38 9.96 -5.97 1.42
N ASP A 39 11.23 -5.80 1.87
CA ASP A 39 12.37 -6.43 1.21
C ASP A 39 12.39 -7.95 1.43
N ARG A 40 12.10 -8.44 2.63
CA ARG A 40 12.09 -9.87 2.93
C ARG A 40 10.94 -10.60 2.25
N ASN A 41 9.75 -10.01 2.27
CA ASN A 41 8.51 -10.66 1.81
C ASN A 41 8.16 -10.37 0.34
N ALA A 42 8.99 -9.63 -0.39
CA ALA A 42 8.70 -9.24 -1.77
C ALA A 42 8.46 -10.43 -2.71
N ASP A 43 9.26 -11.48 -2.59
CA ASP A 43 9.17 -12.67 -3.46
C ASP A 43 7.88 -13.44 -3.17
N GLU A 44 7.56 -13.67 -1.90
CA GLU A 44 6.35 -14.36 -1.47
C GLU A 44 5.09 -13.57 -1.85
N TYR A 45 5.08 -12.27 -1.59
CA TYR A 45 4.00 -11.37 -1.98
C TYR A 45 3.69 -11.42 -3.48
N GLN A 46 4.72 -11.46 -4.33
CA GLN A 46 4.52 -11.56 -5.78
C GLN A 46 4.01 -12.94 -6.21
N VAL A 47 4.41 -14.00 -5.53
CA VAL A 47 3.89 -15.36 -5.79
C VAL A 47 2.41 -15.45 -5.41
N GLU A 48 2.03 -14.89 -4.27
CA GLU A 48 0.67 -14.98 -3.74
C GLU A 48 -0.29 -14.05 -4.49
N HIS A 49 0.09 -12.80 -4.72
CA HIS A 49 -0.81 -11.78 -5.22
C HIS A 49 -0.57 -11.38 -6.68
N GLY A 50 0.56 -11.77 -7.28
CA GLY A 50 0.94 -11.34 -8.62
C GLY A 50 -0.08 -11.70 -9.70
N THR A 51 -0.76 -12.84 -9.59
CA THR A 51 -1.83 -13.24 -10.54
C THR A 51 -3.04 -12.30 -10.47
N PHE A 52 -3.43 -11.88 -9.27
CA PHE A 52 -4.54 -10.94 -9.08
C PHE A 52 -4.17 -9.53 -9.55
N LEU A 53 -2.99 -9.07 -9.20
CA LEU A 53 -2.49 -7.73 -9.54
C LEU A 53 -2.23 -7.58 -11.04
N GLY A 54 -1.79 -8.67 -11.71
CA GLY A 54 -1.37 -8.65 -13.10
C GLY A 54 -0.04 -7.91 -13.32
N ASP A 55 0.46 -7.94 -14.54
CA ASP A 55 1.71 -7.27 -14.89
C ASP A 55 1.52 -5.79 -15.28
N ASP A 56 0.39 -5.45 -15.89
CA ASP A 56 0.07 -4.14 -16.46
C ASP A 56 -1.38 -3.71 -16.21
N ARG A 57 -1.91 -4.05 -15.05
CA ARG A 57 -3.23 -3.63 -14.58
C ARG A 57 -3.12 -2.56 -13.52
N PHE A 58 -4.12 -1.69 -13.45
CA PHE A 58 -4.23 -0.72 -12.36
C PHE A 58 -5.42 -1.07 -11.49
N VAL A 59 -5.18 -1.88 -10.47
CA VAL A 59 -6.20 -2.31 -9.49
C VAL A 59 -6.03 -1.50 -8.21
N TRP A 60 -7.09 -0.84 -7.76
CA TRP A 60 -7.08 0.02 -6.58
C TRP A 60 -7.13 -0.73 -5.25
N CYS A 61 -7.64 -1.95 -5.25
CA CYS A 61 -7.97 -2.63 -4.00
C CYS A 61 -8.22 -4.13 -4.18
N PRO A 62 -8.20 -4.93 -3.08
CA PRO A 62 -8.54 -6.35 -3.11
C PRO A 62 -9.95 -6.67 -3.59
N GLU A 63 -10.89 -5.74 -3.51
CA GLU A 63 -12.21 -5.85 -4.14
C GLU A 63 -12.12 -6.00 -5.66
N GLY A 64 -11.03 -5.50 -6.26
CA GLY A 64 -10.76 -5.63 -7.69
C GLY A 64 -11.24 -4.47 -8.54
N LEU A 65 -11.53 -3.30 -7.94
CA LEU A 65 -11.85 -2.09 -8.69
C LEU A 65 -10.66 -1.67 -9.54
N ASP A 66 -10.85 -1.67 -10.85
CA ASP A 66 -9.83 -1.35 -11.86
C ASP A 66 -9.95 0.13 -12.29
N GLU A 67 -8.83 0.79 -12.58
CA GLU A 67 -8.83 2.20 -13.01
C GLU A 67 -9.55 2.39 -14.35
N VAL A 68 -9.56 1.36 -15.22
CA VAL A 68 -10.34 1.40 -16.49
C VAL A 68 -11.84 1.60 -16.22
N GLU A 69 -12.36 1.06 -15.13
CA GLU A 69 -13.76 1.21 -14.73
C GLU A 69 -13.96 2.46 -13.86
N ALA A 70 -13.02 2.73 -12.97
CA ALA A 70 -13.17 3.72 -11.92
C ALA A 70 -12.89 5.15 -12.41
N GLU A 71 -12.00 5.33 -13.39
CA GLU A 71 -11.55 6.63 -13.95
C GLU A 71 -11.18 7.66 -12.86
N LEU A 72 -10.62 7.21 -11.73
CA LEU A 72 -10.31 8.09 -10.58
C LEU A 72 -9.16 9.05 -10.88
N LEU A 73 -8.26 8.68 -11.78
CA LEU A 73 -7.18 9.55 -12.26
C LEU A 73 -7.66 10.51 -13.38
N GLY A 74 -8.89 10.34 -13.84
CA GLY A 74 -9.50 10.96 -14.99
C GLY A 74 -9.55 10.01 -16.19
N PRO A 75 -10.26 10.40 -17.28
CA PRO A 75 -10.35 9.58 -18.49
C PRO A 75 -8.96 9.21 -19.03
N ALA A 76 -8.80 7.97 -19.52
CA ALA A 76 -7.50 7.46 -19.97
C ALA A 76 -6.83 8.33 -21.06
N GLU A 77 -7.63 8.94 -21.95
CA GLU A 77 -7.15 9.86 -22.98
C GLU A 77 -6.53 11.15 -22.42
N GLU A 78 -6.93 11.58 -21.22
CA GLU A 78 -6.37 12.74 -20.54
C GLU A 78 -5.04 12.44 -19.84
N LEU A 79 -4.73 11.15 -19.61
CA LEU A 79 -3.45 10.73 -19.03
C LEU A 79 -2.29 10.83 -20.02
N LYS A 80 -2.59 10.87 -21.32
CA LYS A 80 -1.55 10.96 -22.36
C LYS A 80 -0.68 12.18 -22.20
N GLY A 81 0.65 11.93 -22.02
CA GLY A 81 1.66 12.98 -21.85
C GLY A 81 1.68 13.60 -20.45
N ARG A 82 0.86 13.14 -19.49
CA ARG A 82 0.94 13.57 -18.09
C ARG A 82 2.15 12.99 -17.39
N ASP A 83 2.75 13.76 -16.50
CA ASP A 83 3.78 13.29 -15.58
C ASP A 83 3.08 12.70 -14.34
N VAL A 84 3.26 11.40 -14.10
CA VAL A 84 2.56 10.68 -13.03
C VAL A 84 3.58 10.07 -12.06
N LEU A 85 3.37 10.23 -10.75
CA LEU A 85 4.15 9.56 -9.72
C LEU A 85 3.29 8.48 -9.06
N GLU A 86 3.72 7.23 -9.09
CA GLU A 86 3.19 6.15 -8.28
C GLU A 86 4.04 5.98 -7.03
N ILE A 87 3.40 6.02 -5.83
CA ILE A 87 4.04 5.83 -4.52
C ILE A 87 3.62 4.50 -3.93
N GLY A 88 4.59 3.72 -3.41
CA GLY A 88 4.36 2.35 -2.97
C GLY A 88 4.07 1.44 -4.16
N ALA A 89 4.89 1.59 -5.20
CA ALA A 89 4.63 0.99 -6.51
C ALA A 89 4.79 -0.53 -6.56
N GLY A 90 5.47 -1.13 -5.56
CA GLY A 90 5.74 -2.56 -5.56
C GLY A 90 6.43 -3.00 -6.84
N ALA A 91 5.84 -3.96 -7.55
CA ALA A 91 6.32 -4.43 -8.86
C ALA A 91 5.91 -3.50 -10.02
N ALA A 92 5.36 -2.32 -9.77
CA ALA A 92 5.04 -1.24 -10.72
C ALA A 92 4.03 -1.63 -11.82
N GLN A 93 3.05 -2.47 -11.51
CA GLN A 93 1.99 -2.82 -12.46
C GLN A 93 1.12 -1.62 -12.84
N CYS A 94 0.77 -0.75 -11.88
CA CYS A 94 0.00 0.46 -12.15
C CYS A 94 0.79 1.44 -13.05
N ALA A 95 2.09 1.61 -12.80
CA ALA A 95 2.94 2.44 -13.66
C ALA A 95 3.06 1.88 -15.09
N ARG A 96 3.07 0.53 -15.27
CA ARG A 96 3.05 -0.07 -16.61
C ARG A 96 1.73 0.21 -17.32
N TRP A 97 0.60 0.08 -16.62
CA TRP A 97 -0.70 0.46 -17.16
C TRP A 97 -0.71 1.93 -17.58
N LEU A 98 -0.24 2.85 -16.71
CA LEU A 98 -0.15 4.28 -17.01
C LEU A 98 0.71 4.56 -18.24
N ALA A 99 1.86 3.90 -18.37
CA ALA A 99 2.73 4.01 -19.55
C ALA A 99 2.02 3.55 -20.83
N ALA A 100 1.21 2.49 -20.76
CA ALA A 100 0.41 2.01 -21.87
C ALA A 100 -0.69 3.01 -22.31
N GLN A 101 -1.21 3.84 -21.38
CA GLN A 101 -2.10 4.96 -21.70
C GLN A 101 -1.35 6.18 -22.30
N GLY A 102 -0.03 6.10 -22.40
CA GLY A 102 0.81 7.18 -22.92
C GLY A 102 1.17 8.26 -21.89
N ALA A 103 0.98 8.01 -20.61
CA ALA A 103 1.52 8.82 -19.53
C ALA A 103 3.05 8.67 -19.42
N ARG A 104 3.68 9.55 -18.65
CA ARG A 104 5.09 9.47 -18.27
C ARG A 104 5.20 9.14 -16.78
N PRO A 105 5.05 7.86 -16.39
CA PRO A 105 5.08 7.48 -14.99
C PRO A 105 6.51 7.46 -14.43
N VAL A 106 6.61 7.69 -13.14
CA VAL A 106 7.75 7.35 -12.28
C VAL A 106 7.20 6.47 -11.16
N ALA A 107 7.80 5.31 -10.96
CA ALA A 107 7.41 4.40 -9.88
C ALA A 107 8.38 4.51 -8.70
N LEU A 108 7.85 4.81 -7.51
CA LEU A 108 8.63 4.93 -6.28
C LEU A 108 8.18 3.89 -5.26
N ASP A 109 9.15 3.20 -4.68
CA ASP A 109 8.90 2.28 -3.56
C ASP A 109 10.00 2.38 -2.50
N LEU A 110 9.66 2.07 -1.26
CA LEU A 110 10.60 2.00 -0.16
C LEU A 110 11.48 0.75 -0.25
N SER A 111 10.94 -0.35 -0.80
CA SER A 111 11.59 -1.64 -0.96
C SER A 111 12.37 -1.71 -2.26
N HIS A 112 13.68 -1.91 -2.14
CA HIS A 112 14.52 -2.19 -3.29
C HIS A 112 14.16 -3.53 -3.95
N ARG A 113 13.76 -4.53 -3.16
CA ARG A 113 13.42 -5.87 -3.64
C ARG A 113 12.15 -5.85 -4.50
N GLN A 114 11.14 -5.09 -4.11
CA GLN A 114 9.94 -4.88 -4.93
C GLN A 114 10.30 -4.26 -6.29
N LEU A 115 11.14 -3.24 -6.30
CA LEU A 115 11.59 -2.63 -7.56
C LEU A 115 12.43 -3.57 -8.43
N GLN A 116 13.12 -4.56 -7.85
CA GLN A 116 13.78 -5.62 -8.62
C GLN A 116 12.76 -6.52 -9.36
N HIS A 117 11.56 -6.75 -8.78
CA HIS A 117 10.48 -7.41 -9.50
C HIS A 117 10.00 -6.56 -10.67
N ALA A 118 9.81 -5.25 -10.46
CA ALA A 118 9.45 -4.33 -11.53
C ALA A 118 10.44 -4.38 -12.71
N LEU A 119 11.75 -4.42 -12.41
CA LEU A 119 12.80 -4.55 -13.42
C LEU A 119 12.73 -5.90 -14.18
N ARG A 120 12.46 -7.00 -13.47
CA ARG A 120 12.37 -8.34 -14.08
C ARG A 120 11.18 -8.47 -15.03
N ILE A 121 10.02 -7.89 -14.66
CA ILE A 121 8.83 -7.86 -15.51
C ILE A 121 9.05 -6.93 -16.71
N GLY A 122 9.76 -5.81 -16.48
CA GLY A 122 10.07 -4.78 -17.47
C GLY A 122 9.49 -3.42 -17.10
N SER A 123 10.32 -2.39 -17.20
CA SER A 123 9.91 -1.00 -17.02
C SER A 123 10.59 -0.11 -18.06
N ALA A 124 9.79 0.65 -18.82
CA ALA A 124 10.28 1.65 -19.76
C ALA A 124 10.26 3.07 -19.14
N PHE A 125 10.16 3.15 -17.82
CA PHE A 125 10.06 4.37 -17.01
C PHE A 125 10.99 4.29 -15.79
N PRO A 126 11.31 5.42 -15.15
CA PRO A 126 12.17 5.44 -13.97
C PRO A 126 11.58 4.68 -12.78
N LEU A 127 12.42 3.88 -12.09
CA LEU A 127 12.16 3.27 -10.80
C LEU A 127 13.03 3.98 -9.75
N VAL A 128 12.44 4.39 -8.63
CA VAL A 128 13.11 5.18 -7.59
C VAL A 128 12.91 4.50 -6.23
N CYS A 129 14.00 4.10 -5.58
CA CYS A 129 13.96 3.57 -4.22
C CYS A 129 14.09 4.73 -3.22
N ALA A 130 12.99 5.14 -2.61
CA ALA A 130 12.97 6.25 -1.66
C ALA A 130 11.78 6.16 -0.68
N ASP A 131 11.88 6.94 0.41
CA ASP A 131 10.80 7.12 1.39
C ASP A 131 9.83 8.19 0.87
N ALA A 132 8.53 7.88 0.89
CA ALA A 132 7.46 8.78 0.46
C ALA A 132 7.35 10.06 1.34
N GLY A 133 7.87 10.02 2.55
CA GLY A 133 7.97 11.18 3.44
C GLY A 133 9.08 12.18 3.06
N ALA A 134 9.93 11.84 2.07
CA ALA A 134 11.02 12.69 1.59
C ALA A 134 11.27 12.43 0.09
N LEU A 135 10.37 12.93 -0.77
CA LEU A 135 10.37 12.65 -2.21
C LEU A 135 11.56 13.34 -2.91
N PRO A 136 12.41 12.59 -3.66
CA PRO A 136 13.62 13.12 -4.29
C PRO A 136 13.32 13.84 -5.63
N PHE A 137 12.25 14.62 -5.69
CA PHE A 137 11.80 15.32 -6.88
C PHE A 137 11.69 16.83 -6.63
N ALA A 138 11.81 17.63 -7.69
CA ALA A 138 11.60 19.05 -7.62
C ALA A 138 10.12 19.41 -7.39
N ASP A 139 9.87 20.64 -6.94
CA ASP A 139 8.52 21.15 -6.77
C ASP A 139 7.79 21.18 -8.12
N ALA A 140 6.47 20.94 -8.10
CA ALA A 140 5.60 21.01 -9.28
C ALA A 140 6.11 20.18 -10.49
N SER A 141 6.58 18.96 -10.23
CA SER A 141 7.10 18.03 -11.25
C SER A 141 6.03 17.15 -11.87
N PHE A 142 4.92 16.88 -11.14
CA PHE A 142 3.90 15.91 -11.56
C PHE A 142 2.53 16.54 -11.73
N ASP A 143 1.75 15.99 -12.65
CA ASP A 143 0.34 16.33 -12.86
C ASP A 143 -0.57 15.48 -11.96
N VAL A 144 -0.17 14.23 -11.72
CA VAL A 144 -0.92 13.25 -10.94
C VAL A 144 0.03 12.50 -10.01
N VAL A 145 -0.44 12.22 -8.79
CA VAL A 145 0.19 11.26 -7.86
C VAL A 145 -0.84 10.22 -7.48
N CYS A 146 -0.44 8.94 -7.49
CA CYS A 146 -1.31 7.84 -7.09
C CYS A 146 -0.60 6.88 -6.14
N SER A 147 -1.39 6.15 -5.34
CA SER A 147 -0.92 5.06 -4.48
C SER A 147 -2.04 4.04 -4.29
N ALA A 148 -1.90 2.86 -4.89
CA ALA A 148 -2.85 1.78 -4.72
C ALA A 148 -2.50 0.96 -3.48
N TYR A 149 -3.21 1.18 -2.39
CA TYR A 149 -3.08 0.64 -1.02
C TYR A 149 -1.64 0.38 -0.50
N GLY A 150 -0.68 1.06 -1.10
CA GLY A 150 0.72 1.09 -0.68
C GLY A 150 0.96 2.04 0.50
N ALA A 151 1.99 2.80 0.44
CA ALA A 151 2.68 3.66 1.40
C ALA A 151 1.91 4.16 2.65
N LEU A 152 0.70 4.73 2.54
CA LEU A 152 0.09 5.52 3.61
C LEU A 152 -0.28 4.76 4.91
N PRO A 153 -0.69 3.48 4.89
CA PRO A 153 -0.90 2.71 6.12
C PRO A 153 0.38 2.47 6.93
N PHE A 154 1.53 2.51 6.27
CA PHE A 154 2.84 2.14 6.81
C PHE A 154 3.65 3.32 7.33
N VAL A 155 3.11 4.55 7.29
CA VAL A 155 3.82 5.76 7.75
C VAL A 155 3.22 6.31 9.04
N ALA A 156 4.09 6.63 10.00
CA ALA A 156 3.68 7.14 11.30
C ALA A 156 3.00 8.53 11.24
N ASP A 157 3.45 9.41 10.36
CA ASP A 157 2.80 10.70 10.09
C ASP A 157 2.46 10.84 8.60
N PRO A 158 1.24 10.49 8.17
CA PRO A 158 0.81 10.60 6.79
C PRO A 158 0.83 12.04 6.25
N ARG A 159 0.81 13.05 7.12
CA ARG A 159 0.93 14.45 6.69
C ARG A 159 2.32 14.79 6.15
N LEU A 160 3.37 14.05 6.53
CA LEU A 160 4.69 14.18 5.88
C LEU A 160 4.58 13.80 4.39
N VAL A 161 4.00 12.64 4.11
CA VAL A 161 3.76 12.18 2.73
C VAL A 161 2.87 13.16 1.98
N LEU A 162 1.73 13.55 2.56
CA LEU A 162 0.79 14.47 1.90
C LEU A 162 1.43 15.84 1.59
N ARG A 163 2.28 16.39 2.47
CA ARG A 163 3.01 17.64 2.19
C ARG A 163 4.03 17.47 1.07
N GLU A 164 4.77 16.36 1.03
CA GLU A 164 5.70 16.06 -0.05
C GLU A 164 4.96 15.86 -1.38
N VAL A 165 3.85 15.12 -1.38
CA VAL A 165 2.98 14.98 -2.55
C VAL A 165 2.47 16.35 -3.03
N ARG A 166 1.99 17.19 -2.12
CA ARG A 166 1.57 18.55 -2.47
C ARG A 166 2.70 19.38 -3.07
N ARG A 167 3.92 19.25 -2.54
CA ARG A 167 5.09 19.97 -3.06
C ARG A 167 5.41 19.56 -4.49
N VAL A 168 5.42 18.24 -4.77
CA VAL A 168 5.80 17.73 -6.10
C VAL A 168 4.67 17.80 -7.14
N LEU A 169 3.40 17.85 -6.75
CA LEU A 169 2.29 18.08 -7.65
C LEU A 169 2.30 19.53 -8.18
N ARG A 170 1.87 19.74 -9.40
CA ARG A 170 1.55 21.06 -9.96
C ARG A 170 0.27 21.61 -9.33
N PRO A 171 0.06 22.93 -9.28
CA PRO A 171 -1.25 23.51 -8.91
C PRO A 171 -2.37 22.91 -9.78
N GLY A 172 -3.50 22.54 -9.17
CA GLY A 172 -4.58 21.79 -9.83
C GLY A 172 -4.27 20.32 -10.11
N GLY A 173 -3.12 19.82 -9.67
CA GLY A 173 -2.76 18.40 -9.80
C GLY A 173 -3.58 17.49 -8.90
N ARG A 174 -3.74 16.24 -9.32
CA ARG A 174 -4.60 15.25 -8.66
C ARG A 174 -3.78 14.27 -7.82
N LEU A 175 -4.28 13.97 -6.62
CA LEU A 175 -3.82 12.87 -5.79
C LEU A 175 -4.95 11.87 -5.61
N VAL A 176 -4.69 10.59 -5.90
CA VAL A 176 -5.62 9.50 -5.58
C VAL A 176 -4.86 8.43 -4.80
N PHE A 177 -5.40 8.01 -3.67
CA PHE A 177 -4.81 6.92 -2.91
C PHE A 177 -5.85 6.04 -2.24
N SER A 178 -5.60 4.76 -2.20
CA SER A 178 -6.40 3.78 -1.47
C SER A 178 -5.68 3.31 -0.20
N VAL A 179 -6.45 2.98 0.81
CA VAL A 179 -5.99 2.41 2.06
C VAL A 179 -6.97 1.34 2.54
N THR A 180 -6.54 0.42 3.38
CA THR A 180 -7.44 -0.42 4.19
C THR A 180 -8.49 0.48 4.84
N HIS A 181 -9.77 0.15 4.65
CA HIS A 181 -10.84 0.98 5.19
C HIS A 181 -10.72 1.09 6.72
N PRO A 182 -10.71 2.29 7.29
CA PRO A 182 -10.49 2.47 8.73
C PRO A 182 -11.42 1.67 9.63
N VAL A 183 -12.65 1.38 9.21
CA VAL A 183 -13.60 0.59 10.01
C VAL A 183 -13.10 -0.83 10.28
N ARG A 184 -12.27 -1.39 9.39
CA ARG A 184 -11.71 -2.73 9.57
C ARG A 184 -10.87 -2.88 10.84
N TRP A 185 -10.27 -1.81 11.33
CA TRP A 185 -9.49 -1.82 12.57
C TRP A 185 -10.32 -2.11 13.83
N ALA A 186 -11.64 -2.05 13.73
CA ALA A 186 -12.52 -2.47 14.81
C ALA A 186 -12.76 -4.00 14.85
N PHE A 187 -12.34 -4.72 13.81
CA PHE A 187 -12.60 -6.16 13.62
C PHE A 187 -11.28 -6.94 13.58
N PRO A 188 -11.28 -8.26 13.91
CA PRO A 188 -10.15 -9.13 13.63
C PRO A 188 -9.82 -9.17 12.13
N ASP A 189 -8.56 -9.41 11.78
CA ASP A 189 -8.14 -9.59 10.39
C ASP A 189 -8.34 -11.03 9.93
N GLU A 190 -9.59 -11.47 9.95
CA GLU A 190 -10.04 -12.82 9.61
C GLU A 190 -11.05 -12.77 8.47
N PRO A 191 -10.93 -13.60 7.43
CA PRO A 191 -11.85 -13.60 6.28
C PRO A 191 -13.23 -14.17 6.62
N GLY A 192 -13.33 -14.99 7.66
CA GLY A 192 -14.52 -15.70 8.08
C GLY A 192 -15.48 -14.89 8.97
N PRO A 193 -16.50 -15.56 9.53
CA PRO A 193 -17.51 -14.94 10.43
C PRO A 193 -16.90 -14.29 11.68
N GLU A 194 -15.78 -14.78 12.16
CA GLU A 194 -15.03 -14.24 13.30
C GLU A 194 -14.60 -12.78 13.02
N GLY A 195 -14.26 -12.49 11.78
CA GLY A 195 -13.90 -11.16 11.30
C GLY A 195 -15.07 -10.16 11.25
N LEU A 196 -16.30 -10.57 11.58
CA LEU A 196 -17.47 -9.70 11.61
C LEU A 196 -17.87 -9.26 13.04
N SER A 197 -17.11 -9.66 14.05
CA SER A 197 -17.34 -9.26 15.43
C SER A 197 -16.43 -8.10 15.83
N VAL A 198 -17.01 -7.00 16.33
CA VAL A 198 -16.21 -5.89 16.84
C VAL A 198 -15.36 -6.36 18.02
N ALA A 199 -14.03 -6.28 17.88
CA ALA A 199 -13.05 -6.74 18.86
C ALA A 199 -12.20 -5.59 19.43
N SER A 200 -12.15 -4.43 18.74
CA SER A 200 -11.31 -3.31 19.13
C SER A 200 -12.03 -1.97 18.94
N SER A 201 -11.53 -0.93 19.60
CA SER A 201 -12.08 0.41 19.40
C SER A 201 -11.64 0.98 18.03
N TYR A 202 -12.60 1.38 17.22
CA TYR A 202 -12.35 2.18 16.01
C TYR A 202 -11.54 3.46 16.28
N PHE A 203 -11.57 3.97 17.49
CA PHE A 203 -10.87 5.19 17.88
C PHE A 203 -9.49 4.94 18.50
N ASP A 204 -9.08 3.69 18.64
CA ASP A 204 -7.73 3.36 19.07
C ASP A 204 -6.75 3.59 17.90
N ARG A 205 -5.83 4.53 18.08
CA ARG A 205 -4.81 4.91 17.09
C ARG A 205 -3.44 4.36 17.43
N THR A 206 -3.37 3.50 18.44
CA THR A 206 -2.11 2.84 18.80
C THR A 206 -1.68 1.95 17.63
N PRO A 207 -0.47 2.12 17.11
CA PRO A 207 0.04 1.32 15.99
C PRO A 207 -0.01 -0.18 16.27
N TYR A 208 -0.30 -0.96 15.24
CA TYR A 208 -0.03 -2.38 15.21
C TYR A 208 1.45 -2.59 14.89
N VAL A 209 2.15 -3.35 15.71
CA VAL A 209 3.58 -3.59 15.59
C VAL A 209 3.84 -5.09 15.73
N GLU A 210 4.52 -5.66 14.75
CA GLU A 210 5.18 -6.96 14.90
C GLU A 210 6.62 -6.71 15.33
N GLN A 211 7.10 -7.47 16.30
CA GLN A 211 8.45 -7.32 16.85
C GLN A 211 9.16 -8.67 16.90
N ASP A 212 10.49 -8.60 16.74
CA ASP A 212 11.37 -9.73 16.95
C ASP A 212 11.58 -10.05 18.44
N ASP A 213 12.34 -11.09 18.75
CA ASP A 213 12.64 -11.54 20.12
C ASP A 213 13.37 -10.47 20.96
N ASP A 214 14.04 -9.52 20.33
CA ASP A 214 14.71 -8.38 20.98
C ASP A 214 13.79 -7.18 21.18
N GLY A 215 12.52 -7.27 20.75
CA GLY A 215 11.52 -6.20 20.85
C GLY A 215 11.65 -5.10 19.78
N HIS A 216 12.47 -5.31 18.74
CA HIS A 216 12.55 -4.37 17.63
C HIS A 216 11.37 -4.57 16.67
N ALA A 217 10.78 -3.46 16.22
CA ALA A 217 9.74 -3.52 15.19
C ALA A 217 10.29 -4.09 13.88
N VAL A 218 9.61 -5.11 13.36
CA VAL A 218 9.85 -5.74 12.05
C VAL A 218 8.75 -5.41 11.05
N TYR A 219 7.56 -5.02 11.52
CA TYR A 219 6.44 -4.52 10.72
C TYR A 219 5.60 -3.54 11.52
N VAL A 220 5.07 -2.49 10.88
CA VAL A 220 4.24 -1.47 11.57
C VAL A 220 3.12 -0.99 10.65
N GLU A 221 1.89 -1.00 11.18
CA GLU A 221 0.75 -0.32 10.57
C GLU A 221 0.16 0.76 11.47
N HIS A 222 -0.28 1.85 10.84
CA HIS A 222 -0.84 3.01 11.53
C HIS A 222 -2.31 3.22 11.18
N HIS A 223 -3.16 3.03 12.18
CA HIS A 223 -4.59 3.33 12.03
C HIS A 223 -4.88 4.84 12.05
N ARG A 224 -5.78 5.25 11.19
CA ARG A 224 -6.38 6.59 11.13
C ARG A 224 -7.88 6.45 10.89
N THR A 225 -8.71 7.09 11.68
CA THR A 225 -10.15 7.14 11.40
C THR A 225 -10.42 7.87 10.07
N ILE A 226 -11.60 7.68 9.46
CA ILE A 226 -12.01 8.48 8.28
C ILE A 226 -11.89 9.98 8.59
N GLY A 227 -12.34 10.40 9.78
CA GLY A 227 -12.23 11.82 10.17
C GLY A 227 -10.78 12.31 10.30
N ASP A 228 -9.83 11.45 10.72
CA ASP A 228 -8.42 11.79 10.74
C ASP A 228 -7.85 11.92 9.32
N ARG A 229 -8.18 10.97 8.42
CA ARG A 229 -7.76 11.02 7.00
C ARG A 229 -8.23 12.31 6.33
N VAL A 230 -9.52 12.67 6.50
CA VAL A 230 -10.06 13.93 5.94
C VAL A 230 -9.31 15.14 6.50
N ARG A 231 -9.04 15.18 7.83
CA ARG A 231 -8.28 16.29 8.43
C ARG A 231 -6.83 16.34 7.94
N ASP A 232 -6.18 15.20 7.81
CA ASP A 232 -4.81 15.12 7.29
C ASP A 232 -4.73 15.66 5.84
N ILE A 233 -5.68 15.29 4.97
CA ILE A 233 -5.82 15.77 3.59
C ILE A 233 -5.99 17.30 3.58
N VAL A 234 -7.03 17.81 4.26
CA VAL A 234 -7.35 19.24 4.25
C VAL A 234 -6.24 20.10 4.86
N SER A 235 -5.67 19.66 6.00
CA SER A 235 -4.58 20.39 6.66
C SER A 235 -3.26 20.37 5.86
N SER A 236 -3.11 19.45 4.92
CA SER A 236 -1.97 19.38 4.01
C SER A 236 -2.18 20.21 2.72
N GLY A 237 -3.30 20.94 2.59
CA GLY A 237 -3.59 21.85 1.48
C GLY A 237 -4.14 21.14 0.24
N PHE A 238 -4.93 20.10 0.46
CA PHE A 238 -5.71 19.43 -0.57
C PHE A 238 -7.20 19.68 -0.36
N ARG A 239 -7.92 19.76 -1.46
CA ARG A 239 -9.37 19.65 -1.48
C ARG A 239 -9.76 18.19 -1.68
N LEU A 240 -10.55 17.63 -0.78
CA LEU A 240 -11.15 16.32 -0.99
C LEU A 240 -12.26 16.47 -2.05
N VAL A 241 -12.16 15.70 -3.13
CA VAL A 241 -13.11 15.70 -4.25
C VAL A 241 -14.11 14.58 -4.08
N ASP A 242 -13.63 13.38 -3.74
CA ASP A 242 -14.46 12.18 -3.57
C ASP A 242 -13.85 11.22 -2.55
N LEU A 243 -14.70 10.37 -1.99
CA LEU A 243 -14.35 9.22 -1.17
C LEU A 243 -15.12 8.01 -1.70
N VAL A 244 -14.39 7.07 -2.29
CA VAL A 244 -14.98 5.85 -2.88
C VAL A 244 -14.76 4.68 -1.93
N GLU A 245 -15.83 3.94 -1.66
CA GLU A 245 -15.85 2.70 -0.90
C GLU A 245 -16.26 1.59 -1.88
N PRO A 246 -15.31 0.83 -2.47
CA PRO A 246 -15.64 -0.20 -3.44
C PRO A 246 -16.50 -1.30 -2.83
N GLU A 247 -17.59 -1.67 -3.51
CA GLU A 247 -18.39 -2.83 -3.16
C GLU A 247 -17.72 -4.13 -3.63
N TRP A 248 -17.91 -5.22 -2.89
CA TRP A 248 -17.37 -6.52 -3.27
C TRP A 248 -18.13 -7.09 -4.48
N PRO A 249 -17.48 -7.29 -5.64
CA PRO A 249 -18.18 -7.77 -6.82
C PRO A 249 -18.42 -9.27 -6.77
N ALA A 250 -19.54 -9.72 -7.34
CA ALA A 250 -19.96 -11.14 -7.28
C ALA A 250 -18.96 -12.11 -7.98
N TRP A 251 -18.13 -11.62 -8.92
CA TRP A 251 -17.13 -12.44 -9.60
C TRP A 251 -15.88 -12.71 -8.74
N ASN A 252 -15.60 -11.85 -7.74
CA ASN A 252 -14.42 -11.99 -6.92
C ASN A 252 -14.67 -12.96 -5.77
N THR A 253 -14.10 -14.14 -5.87
CA THR A 253 -14.20 -15.20 -4.85
C THR A 253 -12.90 -15.36 -4.04
N SER A 254 -11.92 -14.48 -4.25
CA SER A 254 -10.62 -14.53 -3.59
C SER A 254 -10.73 -14.10 -2.13
N GLU A 255 -9.80 -14.59 -1.33
CA GLU A 255 -9.54 -14.09 0.01
C GLU A 255 -8.15 -13.48 0.03
N TRP A 256 -8.00 -12.33 0.73
CA TRP A 256 -6.74 -11.64 0.90
C TRP A 256 -6.70 -11.03 2.30
N GLY A 257 -6.01 -11.69 3.23
CA GLY A 257 -6.09 -11.34 4.63
C GLY A 257 -7.55 -11.28 5.09
N GLY A 258 -7.94 -10.21 5.73
CA GLY A 258 -9.34 -10.01 6.13
C GLY A 258 -10.29 -9.58 5.01
N TRP A 259 -9.86 -9.43 3.74
CA TRP A 259 -10.78 -9.23 2.60
C TRP A 259 -11.34 -10.57 2.13
N SER A 260 -12.64 -10.67 2.03
CA SER A 260 -13.33 -11.86 1.54
C SER A 260 -14.71 -11.51 1.00
N PRO A 261 -15.35 -12.41 0.20
CA PRO A 261 -16.73 -12.23 -0.24
C PRO A 261 -17.70 -12.06 0.93
N LEU A 262 -17.49 -12.81 2.03
CA LEU A 262 -18.34 -12.73 3.21
C LEU A 262 -18.31 -11.35 3.86
N ARG A 263 -17.11 -10.82 4.08
CA ARG A 263 -16.94 -9.53 4.76
C ARG A 263 -17.24 -8.36 3.82
N GLY A 264 -16.74 -8.41 2.59
CA GLY A 264 -16.91 -7.36 1.61
C GLY A 264 -18.35 -7.08 1.20
N ASN A 265 -19.25 -8.08 1.33
CA ASN A 265 -20.69 -7.89 1.15
C ASN A 265 -21.39 -7.19 2.35
N LEU A 266 -20.68 -6.97 3.46
CA LEU A 266 -21.28 -6.45 4.71
C LEU A 266 -20.63 -5.17 5.19
N ILE A 267 -19.31 -5.04 5.01
CA ILE A 267 -18.51 -3.88 5.45
C ILE A 267 -17.47 -3.52 4.40
N PRO A 268 -17.15 -2.23 4.20
CA PRO A 268 -16.13 -1.83 3.24
C PRO A 268 -14.75 -2.32 3.68
N GLY A 269 -14.00 -2.90 2.73
CA GLY A 269 -12.61 -3.31 2.94
C GLY A 269 -11.61 -2.21 2.65
N THR A 270 -11.93 -1.33 1.69
CA THR A 270 -11.05 -0.29 1.17
C THR A 270 -11.73 1.08 1.17
N ALA A 271 -10.95 2.13 1.41
CA ALA A 271 -11.34 3.52 1.21
C ALA A 271 -10.38 4.18 0.21
N ILE A 272 -10.91 4.80 -0.85
CA ILE A 272 -10.13 5.49 -1.87
C ILE A 272 -10.45 6.98 -1.80
N PHE A 273 -9.42 7.81 -1.62
CA PHE A 273 -9.55 9.26 -1.52
C PHE A 273 -9.10 9.91 -2.81
N VAL A 274 -9.98 10.71 -3.41
CA VAL A 274 -9.69 11.53 -4.59
C VAL A 274 -9.53 12.98 -4.15
N CYS A 275 -8.37 13.55 -4.39
CA CYS A 275 -7.98 14.87 -3.91
C CYS A 275 -7.41 15.73 -5.04
N GLU A 276 -7.54 17.03 -4.91
CA GLU A 276 -6.90 18.00 -5.79
C GLU A 276 -6.06 18.99 -4.98
N ARG A 277 -4.88 19.34 -5.52
CA ARG A 277 -4.05 20.41 -5.00
C ARG A 277 -4.64 21.76 -5.38
N ASP A 278 -5.00 22.58 -4.37
CA ASP A 278 -5.35 23.99 -4.55
C ASP A 278 -4.15 24.83 -5.03
#